data_f6e004531cc380d5333d2aa1755bc250
#
_entry.id   f6e004531cc380d5333d2aa1755bc250
#
_cell.length_a   1.000
_cell.length_b   1.000
_cell.length_c   1.000
_cell.angle_alpha   90.00
_cell.angle_beta   90.00
_cell.angle_gamma   90.00
#
_symmetry.space_group_name_H-M   'P 1'
#
loop_
_entity.id
_entity.type
_entity.pdbx_description
1 polymer ?
#
loop_
_entity_poly.entity_id
_entity_poly.type
_entity_poly.pdbx_seq_one_letter_code
_entity_poly.pdbx_strand_id
1 'polypeptide(L)'
;DTAGIYGPCAGSFGMEVWHESLTDAFNLLCGRKLSFTNYPMWEKESIKDENAPFVGYNLTEKSCISSIPTVAKESRLTMRGRLLGGCMDCLINLLGTSFDHVREFNERYSDDGIIWFLEACDLNVMGMRRAMWQMKNAGWFSNVKGFLIGRPAHFGEEMFGIDHRQALSSLLREFNVPIIMDLDIGHMSPMMPVVCGSMADVSFDGSNFTISYDIEQ
;
A
#
# COMPACT_ATOMS: atom_id res chain seq x y z
N ASP A 1 -15.33 16.98 2.11
CA ASP A 1 -14.29 16.03 1.68
C ASP A 1 -13.58 15.49 2.92
N THR A 2 -13.42 14.16 3.02
CA THR A 2 -12.82 13.53 4.20
C THR A 2 -11.67 12.64 3.72
N ALA A 3 -10.47 12.84 4.25
CA ALA A 3 -9.35 11.94 4.04
C ALA A 3 -9.43 10.78 5.04
N GLY A 4 -9.13 9.57 4.60
CA GLY A 4 -9.04 8.38 5.44
C GLY A 4 -7.59 8.04 5.74
N ILE A 5 -7.26 7.67 6.98
CA ILE A 5 -5.93 7.16 7.32
C ILE A 5 -5.98 5.64 7.35
N TYR A 6 -5.21 5.02 6.47
CA TYR A 6 -5.00 3.58 6.38
C TYR A 6 -3.67 3.23 7.05
N GLY A 7 -3.67 2.40 8.08
CA GLY A 7 -2.46 2.14 8.86
C GLY A 7 -2.70 1.15 10.00
N PRO A 8 -1.83 1.15 11.02
CA PRO A 8 -1.93 0.23 12.15
C PRO A 8 -3.32 0.28 12.81
N CYS A 9 -3.87 -0.88 13.13
CA CYS A 9 -5.14 -0.97 13.84
C CYS A 9 -5.02 -0.49 15.30
N ALA A 10 -6.15 -0.14 15.91
CA ALA A 10 -6.18 0.37 17.29
C ALA A 10 -5.52 -0.60 18.29
N GLY A 11 -5.66 -1.92 18.10
CA GLY A 11 -5.04 -2.92 18.95
C GLY A 11 -3.51 -2.88 18.97
N SER A 12 -2.88 -2.42 17.89
CA SER A 12 -1.42 -2.30 17.83
C SER A 12 -0.87 -1.23 18.78
N PHE A 13 -1.65 -0.20 19.10
CA PHE A 13 -1.26 0.85 20.05
C PHE A 13 -1.28 0.39 21.51
N GLY A 14 -1.76 -0.83 21.78
CA GLY A 14 -1.65 -1.47 23.10
C GLY A 14 -0.30 -2.09 23.41
N MET A 15 0.66 -2.11 22.47
CA MET A 15 2.01 -2.64 22.71
C MET A 15 2.70 -1.89 23.85
N GLU A 16 3.45 -2.63 24.70
CA GLU A 16 4.22 -2.04 25.80
C GLU A 16 5.31 -1.09 25.30
N VAL A 17 5.98 -1.47 24.20
CA VAL A 17 6.99 -0.65 23.53
C VAL A 17 6.56 -0.46 22.09
N TRP A 18 6.26 0.77 21.73
CA TRP A 18 5.85 1.11 20.37
C TRP A 18 7.01 0.96 19.38
N HIS A 19 6.75 0.24 18.31
CA HIS A 19 7.59 0.32 17.12
C HIS A 19 7.47 1.71 16.47
N GLU A 20 8.48 2.13 15.71
CA GLU A 20 8.51 3.41 15.01
C GLU A 20 7.24 3.65 14.16
N SER A 21 6.69 2.61 13.52
CA SER A 21 5.47 2.71 12.71
C SER A 21 4.24 3.19 13.51
N LEU A 22 4.14 2.84 14.78
CA LEU A 22 3.05 3.31 15.63
C LEU A 22 3.24 4.77 16.03
N THR A 23 4.49 5.16 16.31
CA THR A 23 4.86 6.55 16.55
C THR A 23 4.60 7.41 15.32
N ASP A 24 4.91 6.89 14.13
CA ASP A 24 4.65 7.52 12.84
C ASP A 24 3.15 7.73 12.59
N ALA A 25 2.35 6.67 12.79
CA ALA A 25 0.90 6.76 12.65
C ALA A 25 0.28 7.75 13.65
N PHE A 26 0.73 7.74 14.90
CA PHE A 26 0.29 8.70 15.92
C PHE A 26 0.67 10.14 15.55
N ASN A 27 1.90 10.36 15.08
CA ASN A 27 2.35 11.69 14.66
C ASN A 27 1.59 12.20 13.42
N LEU A 28 1.23 11.31 12.49
CA LEU A 28 0.36 11.65 11.36
C LEU A 28 -1.03 12.06 11.85
N LEU A 29 -1.65 11.27 12.72
CA LEU A 29 -2.96 11.58 13.31
C LEU A 29 -2.99 12.92 14.05
N CYS A 30 -1.85 13.32 14.63
CA CYS A 30 -1.68 14.62 15.29
C CYS A 30 -1.25 15.75 14.33
N GLY A 31 -1.08 15.50 13.03
CA GLY A 31 -0.58 16.48 12.07
C GLY A 31 0.88 16.91 12.28
N ARG A 32 1.69 16.10 13.00
CA ARG A 32 3.08 16.42 13.37
C ARG A 32 4.12 15.91 12.39
N LYS A 33 3.80 14.87 11.62
CA LYS A 33 4.69 14.24 10.63
C LYS A 33 3.87 13.90 9.39
N LEU A 34 4.32 14.38 8.23
CA LEU A 34 3.65 14.19 6.94
C LEU A 34 4.55 13.49 5.91
N SER A 35 5.75 13.05 6.31
CA SER A 35 6.68 12.35 5.42
C SER A 35 7.20 11.08 6.11
N PHE A 36 7.21 9.97 5.38
CA PHE A 36 7.52 8.64 5.88
C PHE A 36 8.43 7.89 4.93
N THR A 37 9.21 6.96 5.49
CA THR A 37 10.09 6.06 4.75
C THR A 37 9.76 4.61 5.10
N ASN A 38 10.19 3.67 4.25
CA ASN A 38 10.08 2.26 4.57
C ASN A 38 10.86 1.88 5.83
N TYR A 39 10.40 0.84 6.51
CA TYR A 39 11.08 0.27 7.67
C TYR A 39 12.09 -0.80 7.22
N PRO A 40 13.23 -0.97 7.93
CA PRO A 40 14.29 -1.86 7.50
C PRO A 40 13.94 -3.35 7.66
N MET A 41 13.03 -3.68 8.57
CA MET A 41 12.65 -5.04 8.91
C MET A 41 11.13 -5.18 8.98
N TRP A 42 10.64 -6.41 8.74
CA TRP A 42 9.22 -6.72 8.85
C TRP A 42 8.99 -8.10 9.49
N GLU A 43 7.76 -8.34 9.94
CA GLU A 43 7.30 -9.54 10.64
C GLU A 43 6.61 -10.48 9.65
N LYS A 44 7.21 -11.65 9.41
CA LYS A 44 6.58 -12.69 8.59
C LYS A 44 5.58 -13.50 9.41
N GLU A 45 5.93 -13.81 10.65
CA GLU A 45 5.10 -14.60 11.56
C GLU A 45 4.94 -13.85 12.88
N SER A 46 3.70 -13.54 13.23
CA SER A 46 3.40 -12.87 14.49
C SER A 46 3.57 -13.83 15.66
N ILE A 47 4.15 -13.32 16.76
CA ILE A 47 4.23 -14.01 18.04
C ILE A 47 3.15 -13.57 19.02
N LYS A 48 2.21 -12.73 18.57
CA LYS A 48 1.06 -12.32 19.38
C LYS A 48 0.06 -13.46 19.48
N ASP A 49 -0.41 -13.72 20.69
CA ASP A 49 -1.48 -14.66 20.96
C ASP A 49 -2.41 -14.12 22.06
N GLU A 50 -3.38 -14.91 22.48
CA GLU A 50 -4.35 -14.55 23.53
C GLU A 50 -3.70 -14.29 24.88
N ASN A 51 -2.54 -14.90 25.18
CA ASN A 51 -1.80 -14.75 26.44
C ASN A 51 -0.81 -13.58 26.41
N ALA A 52 -0.38 -13.18 25.22
CA ALA A 52 0.59 -12.12 25.00
C ALA A 52 0.12 -11.14 23.89
N PRO A 53 -1.05 -10.50 24.02
CA PRO A 53 -1.65 -9.67 22.98
C PRO A 53 -0.89 -8.36 22.72
N PHE A 54 -0.06 -7.91 23.66
CA PHE A 54 0.66 -6.63 23.62
C PHE A 54 2.16 -6.78 23.35
N VAL A 55 2.63 -7.97 23.03
CA VAL A 55 4.04 -8.19 22.67
C VAL A 55 4.37 -7.41 21.38
N GLY A 56 5.64 -6.95 21.27
CA GLY A 56 6.14 -6.24 20.09
C GLY A 56 6.16 -7.11 18.82
N TYR A 57 6.49 -6.51 17.69
CA TYR A 57 6.64 -7.21 16.41
C TYR A 57 7.84 -8.16 16.42
N ASN A 58 7.67 -9.32 15.80
CA ASN A 58 8.74 -10.31 15.56
C ASN A 58 9.46 -10.01 14.24
N LEU A 59 10.28 -8.96 14.20
CA LEU A 59 10.92 -8.43 13.00
C LEU A 59 12.10 -9.34 12.57
N THR A 60 11.80 -10.36 11.78
CA THR A 60 12.78 -11.37 11.32
C THR A 60 13.26 -11.15 9.90
N GLU A 61 12.46 -10.51 9.06
CA GLU A 61 12.72 -10.37 7.65
C GLU A 61 13.24 -8.97 7.28
N LYS A 62 14.20 -8.90 6.36
CA LYS A 62 14.66 -7.62 5.80
C LYS A 62 13.68 -7.11 4.76
N SER A 63 13.44 -5.81 4.76
CA SER A 63 12.66 -5.15 3.71
C SER A 63 13.37 -5.26 2.36
N CYS A 64 12.64 -5.65 1.32
CA CYS A 64 13.14 -5.81 -0.04
C CYS A 64 12.09 -5.27 -1.03
N ILE A 65 12.09 -3.95 -1.22
CA ILE A 65 11.18 -3.25 -2.12
C ILE A 65 11.67 -3.42 -3.56
N SER A 66 10.74 -3.66 -4.48
CA SER A 66 11.01 -3.76 -5.91
C SER A 66 10.21 -2.74 -6.71
N SER A 67 10.63 -2.44 -7.94
CA SER A 67 9.90 -1.50 -8.81
C SER A 67 9.92 -1.91 -10.28
N ILE A 68 8.93 -1.40 -11.01
CA ILE A 68 8.83 -1.48 -12.47
C ILE A 68 8.57 -0.05 -12.97
N PRO A 69 9.48 0.51 -13.80
CA PRO A 69 10.77 -0.04 -14.18
C PRO A 69 11.71 -0.19 -12.99
N THR A 70 12.68 -1.11 -13.09
CA THR A 70 13.74 -1.22 -12.09
C THR A 70 14.57 0.05 -12.06
N VAL A 71 14.77 0.60 -10.87
CA VAL A 71 15.57 1.82 -10.68
C VAL A 71 17.03 1.51 -10.92
N ALA A 72 17.66 2.22 -11.85
CA ALA A 72 19.09 2.11 -12.10
C ALA A 72 19.89 2.79 -10.98
N LYS A 73 21.15 2.36 -10.82
CA LYS A 73 22.07 2.97 -9.85
C LYS A 73 22.13 4.50 -10.06
N GLU A 74 22.04 5.25 -8.98
CA GLU A 74 22.05 6.73 -8.96
C GLU A 74 20.83 7.39 -9.63
N SER A 75 19.83 6.60 -10.00
CA SER A 75 18.55 7.08 -10.52
C SER A 75 17.49 7.11 -9.41
N ARG A 76 16.39 7.82 -9.68
CA ARG A 76 15.25 7.89 -8.77
C ARG A 76 13.94 7.82 -9.56
N LEU A 77 13.03 6.99 -9.10
CA LEU A 77 11.65 6.97 -9.56
C LEU A 77 10.85 7.94 -8.71
N THR A 78 10.11 8.83 -9.33
CA THR A 78 9.23 9.78 -8.63
C THR A 78 7.84 9.78 -9.24
N MET A 79 6.83 10.01 -8.43
CA MET A 79 5.46 10.25 -8.87
C MET A 79 4.74 11.18 -7.91
N ARG A 80 3.82 11.98 -8.44
CA ARG A 80 2.91 12.84 -7.67
C ARG A 80 1.49 12.60 -8.15
N GLY A 81 0.55 12.47 -7.22
CA GLY A 81 -0.85 12.25 -7.50
C GLY A 81 -1.66 12.08 -6.23
N ARG A 82 -2.97 11.98 -6.39
CA ARG A 82 -3.90 11.76 -5.29
C ARG A 82 -3.97 10.28 -4.94
N LEU A 83 -3.89 9.95 -3.66
CA LEU A 83 -3.93 8.56 -3.19
C LEU A 83 -5.36 8.01 -3.14
N LEU A 84 -5.54 6.83 -3.70
CA LEU A 84 -6.76 6.05 -3.58
C LEU A 84 -6.38 4.57 -3.43
N GLY A 85 -7.11 3.81 -2.61
CA GLY A 85 -6.82 2.38 -2.48
C GLY A 85 -7.24 1.78 -1.16
N GLY A 86 -6.58 0.68 -0.78
CA GLY A 86 -6.84 -0.11 0.42
C GLY A 86 -6.67 -1.59 0.20
N CYS A 87 -7.33 -2.40 1.03
CA CYS A 87 -7.33 -3.85 0.95
C CYS A 87 -8.16 -4.34 -0.25
N MET A 88 -7.54 -5.08 -1.15
CA MET A 88 -8.20 -5.64 -2.35
C MET A 88 -9.36 -6.56 -1.98
N ASP A 89 -9.25 -7.30 -0.88
CA ASP A 89 -10.31 -8.19 -0.38
C ASP A 89 -11.62 -7.44 -0.10
N CYS A 90 -11.51 -6.21 0.37
CA CYS A 90 -12.66 -5.33 0.63
C CYS A 90 -13.09 -4.58 -0.64
N LEU A 91 -12.13 -4.03 -1.38
CA LEU A 91 -12.40 -3.16 -2.53
C LEU A 91 -13.16 -3.87 -3.64
N ILE A 92 -12.83 -5.14 -3.93
CA ILE A 92 -13.54 -5.90 -4.97
C ILE A 92 -15.03 -6.13 -4.67
N ASN A 93 -15.43 -6.07 -3.41
CA ASN A 93 -16.82 -6.21 -3.00
C ASN A 93 -17.64 -4.93 -3.22
N LEU A 94 -16.99 -3.79 -3.49
CA LEU A 94 -17.63 -2.52 -3.80
C LEU A 94 -17.98 -2.39 -5.29
N LEU A 95 -17.26 -3.09 -6.16
CA LEU A 95 -17.43 -3.05 -7.61
C LEU A 95 -18.87 -3.34 -8.05
N GLY A 96 -19.47 -2.39 -8.76
CA GLY A 96 -20.83 -2.52 -9.27
C GLY A 96 -21.93 -2.36 -8.22
N THR A 97 -21.60 -1.98 -7.00
CA THR A 97 -22.55 -1.63 -5.95
C THR A 97 -22.83 -0.12 -5.95
N SER A 98 -23.83 0.32 -5.19
CA SER A 98 -24.10 1.75 -4.99
C SER A 98 -23.01 2.51 -4.24
N PHE A 99 -22.00 1.83 -3.73
CA PHE A 99 -20.83 2.39 -3.02
C PHE A 99 -19.60 2.55 -3.92
N ASP A 100 -19.67 2.10 -5.18
CA ASP A 100 -18.60 2.27 -6.15
C ASP A 100 -18.65 3.68 -6.76
N HIS A 101 -17.89 4.60 -6.18
CA HIS A 101 -17.75 5.99 -6.62
C HIS A 101 -16.36 6.29 -7.20
N VAL A 102 -15.62 5.25 -7.61
CA VAL A 102 -14.24 5.43 -8.12
C VAL A 102 -14.24 6.23 -9.42
N ARG A 103 -15.23 6.05 -10.27
CA ARG A 103 -15.34 6.81 -11.52
C ARG A 103 -15.49 8.31 -11.24
N GLU A 104 -16.41 8.68 -10.36
CA GLU A 104 -16.65 10.08 -9.97
C GLU A 104 -15.42 10.68 -9.29
N PHE A 105 -14.69 9.89 -8.51
CA PHE A 105 -13.43 10.31 -7.91
C PHE A 105 -12.37 10.59 -8.97
N ASN A 106 -12.18 9.69 -9.95
CA ASN A 106 -11.26 9.87 -11.07
C ASN A 106 -11.60 11.11 -11.92
N GLU A 107 -12.88 11.35 -12.19
CA GLU A 107 -13.35 12.51 -12.94
C GLU A 107 -13.10 13.81 -12.16
N ARG A 108 -13.41 13.82 -10.87
CA ARG A 108 -13.22 14.99 -9.97
C ARG A 108 -11.77 15.41 -9.85
N TYR A 109 -10.85 14.45 -9.79
CA TYR A 109 -9.42 14.67 -9.59
C TYR A 109 -8.60 14.33 -10.83
N SER A 110 -9.17 14.57 -12.02
CA SER A 110 -8.53 14.25 -13.29
C SER A 110 -7.19 14.95 -13.50
N ASP A 111 -7.04 16.17 -13.01
CA ASP A 111 -5.81 16.97 -13.13
C ASP A 111 -4.72 16.46 -12.19
N ASP A 112 -5.08 15.98 -11.00
CA ASP A 112 -4.14 15.43 -10.03
C ASP A 112 -3.55 14.10 -10.51
N GLY A 113 -4.40 13.24 -11.09
CA GLY A 113 -4.13 11.84 -11.36
C GLY A 113 -4.07 11.01 -10.06
N ILE A 114 -4.19 9.69 -10.19
CA ILE A 114 -4.34 8.79 -9.05
C ILE A 114 -3.12 7.90 -8.88
N ILE A 115 -2.56 7.87 -7.67
CA ILE A 115 -1.63 6.84 -7.22
C ILE A 115 -2.43 5.81 -6.43
N TRP A 116 -2.52 4.60 -6.96
CA TRP A 116 -3.23 3.50 -6.29
C TRP A 116 -2.34 2.81 -5.28
N PHE A 117 -2.77 2.72 -4.01
CA PHE A 117 -2.16 1.85 -3.03
C PHE A 117 -3.05 0.63 -2.77
N LEU A 118 -2.50 -0.56 -2.92
CA LEU A 118 -3.26 -1.81 -2.86
C LEU A 118 -2.49 -2.86 -2.05
N GLU A 119 -3.20 -3.63 -1.23
CA GLU A 119 -2.65 -4.77 -0.50
C GLU A 119 -3.69 -5.89 -0.40
N ALA A 120 -3.30 -7.06 0.08
CA ALA A 120 -4.18 -8.22 0.24
C ALA A 120 -3.96 -8.92 1.58
N CYS A 121 -5.08 -9.28 2.24
CA CYS A 121 -5.10 -10.05 3.47
C CYS A 121 -5.32 -11.54 3.19
N ASP A 122 -6.53 -11.91 2.73
CA ASP A 122 -6.93 -13.32 2.54
C ASP A 122 -6.77 -13.81 1.10
N LEU A 123 -6.59 -12.89 0.13
CA LEU A 123 -6.45 -13.27 -1.27
C LEU A 123 -5.11 -13.96 -1.53
N ASN A 124 -5.15 -15.21 -1.96
CA ASN A 124 -3.98 -15.88 -2.52
C ASN A 124 -3.54 -15.28 -3.87
N VAL A 125 -2.46 -15.76 -4.44
CA VAL A 125 -1.87 -15.23 -5.69
C VAL A 125 -2.91 -15.11 -6.83
N MET A 126 -3.75 -16.13 -7.03
CA MET A 126 -4.79 -16.09 -8.07
C MET A 126 -5.98 -15.21 -7.68
N GLY A 127 -6.29 -15.12 -6.40
CA GLY A 127 -7.29 -14.18 -5.86
C GLY A 127 -6.89 -12.74 -6.14
N MET A 128 -5.65 -12.37 -5.80
CA MET A 128 -5.07 -11.05 -6.11
C MET A 128 -5.10 -10.73 -7.61
N ARG A 129 -4.72 -11.71 -8.45
CA ARG A 129 -4.76 -11.53 -9.91
C ARG A 129 -6.17 -11.28 -10.44
N ARG A 130 -7.18 -12.01 -9.93
CA ARG A 130 -8.59 -11.83 -10.31
C ARG A 130 -9.13 -10.48 -9.85
N ALA A 131 -8.81 -10.08 -8.59
CA ALA A 131 -9.18 -8.78 -8.04
C ALA A 131 -8.63 -7.64 -8.88
N MET A 132 -7.34 -7.69 -9.21
CA MET A 132 -6.68 -6.70 -10.05
C MET A 132 -7.29 -6.64 -11.46
N TRP A 133 -7.56 -7.80 -12.07
CA TRP A 133 -8.22 -7.90 -13.37
C TRP A 133 -9.62 -7.28 -13.34
N GLN A 134 -10.38 -7.51 -12.28
CA GLN A 134 -11.73 -6.99 -12.11
C GLN A 134 -11.73 -5.46 -11.94
N MET A 135 -10.90 -4.91 -11.05
CA MET A 135 -10.75 -3.46 -10.87
C MET A 135 -10.31 -2.77 -12.16
N LYS A 136 -9.35 -3.35 -12.89
CA LYS A 136 -8.90 -2.86 -14.19
C LYS A 136 -10.04 -2.79 -15.18
N ASN A 137 -10.82 -3.86 -15.38
CA ASN A 137 -11.92 -3.92 -16.36
C ASN A 137 -13.14 -3.09 -15.94
N ALA A 138 -13.27 -2.78 -14.65
CA ALA A 138 -14.25 -1.81 -14.15
C ALA A 138 -13.86 -0.34 -14.43
N GLY A 139 -12.64 -0.11 -14.98
CA GLY A 139 -12.16 1.22 -15.33
C GLY A 139 -11.60 2.03 -14.16
N TRP A 140 -11.33 1.38 -13.01
CA TRP A 140 -10.84 2.07 -11.82
C TRP A 140 -9.50 2.77 -12.05
N PHE A 141 -8.67 2.25 -12.94
CA PHE A 141 -7.32 2.78 -13.21
C PHE A 141 -7.25 3.77 -14.38
N SER A 142 -8.39 4.37 -14.79
CA SER A 142 -8.47 5.25 -15.98
C SER A 142 -7.56 6.48 -15.91
N ASN A 143 -7.24 6.96 -14.71
CA ASN A 143 -6.40 8.15 -14.49
C ASN A 143 -5.18 7.84 -13.60
N VAL A 144 -4.64 6.62 -13.71
CA VAL A 144 -3.53 6.18 -12.86
C VAL A 144 -2.21 6.86 -13.20
N LYS A 145 -1.47 7.27 -12.16
CA LYS A 145 -0.10 7.82 -12.21
C LYS A 145 0.95 6.84 -11.67
N GLY A 146 0.53 5.84 -10.90
CA GLY A 146 1.39 4.81 -10.36
C GLY A 146 0.68 3.89 -9.39
N PHE A 147 1.37 2.80 -9.04
CA PHE A 147 0.89 1.80 -8.10
C PHE A 147 1.88 1.60 -6.96
N LEU A 148 1.36 1.59 -5.74
CA LEU A 148 2.02 1.24 -4.50
C LEU A 148 1.42 -0.06 -4.00
N ILE A 149 2.15 -1.16 -4.09
CA ILE A 149 1.66 -2.49 -3.72
C ILE A 149 2.30 -2.89 -2.39
N GLY A 150 1.48 -3.10 -1.39
CA GLY A 150 1.90 -3.59 -0.09
C GLY A 150 2.25 -5.08 -0.11
N ARG A 151 2.99 -5.53 0.92
CA ARG A 151 3.24 -6.96 1.12
C ARG A 151 1.92 -7.67 1.42
N PRO A 152 1.54 -8.69 0.64
CA PRO A 152 0.35 -9.49 0.94
C PRO A 152 0.59 -10.38 2.16
N ALA A 153 -0.47 -10.72 2.92
CA ALA A 153 -0.34 -11.65 4.04
C ALA A 153 0.13 -13.04 3.59
N HIS A 154 -0.18 -13.43 2.37
CA HIS A 154 0.33 -14.66 1.71
C HIS A 154 1.69 -14.42 0.99
N PHE A 155 2.59 -13.65 1.60
CA PHE A 155 3.90 -13.35 1.02
C PHE A 155 4.75 -14.61 0.86
N GLY A 156 5.32 -14.78 -0.35
CA GLY A 156 6.15 -15.93 -0.71
C GLY A 156 5.37 -17.15 -1.20
N GLU A 157 4.06 -17.10 -1.28
CA GLU A 157 3.27 -18.14 -1.95
C GLU A 157 3.42 -18.05 -3.47
N GLU A 158 3.44 -19.22 -4.09
CA GLU A 158 3.40 -19.38 -5.55
C GLU A 158 2.20 -20.24 -5.95
N MET A 159 1.54 -19.86 -7.04
CA MET A 159 0.47 -20.64 -7.66
C MET A 159 0.69 -20.69 -9.17
N PHE A 160 0.65 -21.90 -9.74
CA PHE A 160 0.89 -22.14 -11.17
C PHE A 160 2.22 -21.56 -11.68
N GLY A 161 3.25 -21.57 -10.83
CA GLY A 161 4.59 -21.09 -11.15
C GLY A 161 4.76 -19.58 -11.19
N ILE A 162 3.83 -18.83 -10.62
CA ILE A 162 3.94 -17.37 -10.46
C ILE A 162 3.70 -16.94 -9.01
N ASP A 163 4.42 -15.92 -8.58
CA ASP A 163 4.25 -15.24 -7.31
C ASP A 163 3.29 -14.04 -7.43
N HIS A 164 3.03 -13.35 -6.30
CA HIS A 164 2.18 -12.16 -6.26
C HIS A 164 2.70 -11.02 -7.14
N ARG A 165 4.05 -10.85 -7.25
CA ARG A 165 4.65 -9.79 -8.07
C ARG A 165 4.36 -10.01 -9.55
N GLN A 166 4.55 -11.24 -10.02
CA GLN A 166 4.26 -11.63 -11.40
C GLN A 166 2.76 -11.56 -11.69
N ALA A 167 1.93 -12.03 -10.75
CA ALA A 167 0.48 -12.02 -10.89
C ALA A 167 -0.07 -10.61 -11.09
N LEU A 168 0.40 -9.63 -10.32
CA LEU A 168 -0.05 -8.24 -10.38
C LEU A 168 0.62 -7.47 -11.51
N SER A 169 1.95 -7.52 -11.60
CA SER A 169 2.69 -6.73 -12.60
C SER A 169 2.33 -7.08 -14.04
N SER A 170 1.99 -8.35 -14.32
CA SER A 170 1.55 -8.77 -15.65
C SER A 170 0.27 -8.07 -16.15
N LEU A 171 -0.56 -7.56 -15.24
CA LEU A 171 -1.77 -6.80 -15.55
C LEU A 171 -1.55 -5.27 -15.51
N LEU A 172 -0.60 -4.81 -14.70
CA LEU A 172 -0.38 -3.38 -14.45
C LEU A 172 0.60 -2.73 -15.45
N ARG A 173 1.49 -3.51 -16.07
CA ARG A 173 2.50 -2.99 -17.01
C ARG A 173 1.91 -2.26 -18.22
N GLU A 174 0.70 -2.58 -18.63
CA GLU A 174 0.03 -1.93 -19.78
C GLU A 174 -0.24 -0.44 -19.56
N PHE A 175 -0.32 0.01 -18.30
CA PHE A 175 -0.55 1.42 -17.97
C PHE A 175 0.69 2.30 -18.16
N ASN A 176 1.87 1.70 -18.37
CA ASN A 176 3.15 2.41 -18.54
C ASN A 176 3.44 3.45 -17.44
N VAL A 177 3.02 3.17 -16.22
CA VAL A 177 3.27 3.99 -15.03
C VAL A 177 4.15 3.23 -14.04
N PRO A 178 4.82 3.93 -13.12
CA PRO A 178 5.61 3.28 -12.09
C PRO A 178 4.79 2.34 -11.19
N ILE A 179 5.37 1.19 -10.86
CA ILE A 179 4.84 0.22 -9.90
C ILE A 179 5.90 -0.02 -8.85
N ILE A 180 5.62 0.23 -7.58
CA ILE A 180 6.50 -0.08 -6.44
C ILE A 180 5.82 -1.16 -5.62
N MET A 181 6.53 -2.25 -5.30
CA MET A 181 5.97 -3.45 -4.69
C MET A 181 6.68 -3.82 -3.40
N ASP A 182 5.97 -4.55 -2.55
CA ASP A 182 6.43 -5.06 -1.26
C ASP A 182 6.66 -3.97 -0.21
N LEU A 183 5.85 -2.92 -0.31
CA LEU A 183 5.86 -1.80 0.64
C LEU A 183 5.28 -2.22 2.01
N ASP A 184 5.60 -1.44 3.02
CA ASP A 184 5.08 -1.56 4.39
C ASP A 184 3.62 -1.06 4.48
N ILE A 185 2.76 -1.53 3.58
CA ILE A 185 1.34 -1.20 3.48
C ILE A 185 0.55 -2.49 3.59
N GLY A 186 -0.46 -2.53 4.45
CA GLY A 186 -1.35 -3.68 4.59
C GLY A 186 -1.21 -4.44 5.91
N HIS A 187 -1.44 -5.76 5.90
CA HIS A 187 -1.60 -6.58 7.10
C HIS A 187 -0.29 -7.16 7.65
N MET A 188 0.83 -7.04 6.91
CA MET A 188 2.15 -7.49 7.39
C MET A 188 2.85 -6.36 8.13
N SER A 189 3.13 -6.57 9.42
CA SER A 189 3.76 -5.57 10.28
C SER A 189 5.26 -5.35 9.97
N PRO A 190 5.78 -4.13 10.10
CA PRO A 190 5.09 -2.90 10.51
C PRO A 190 4.30 -2.26 9.36
N MET A 191 3.29 -1.46 9.70
CA MET A 191 2.46 -0.76 8.73
C MET A 191 2.82 0.72 8.68
N MET A 192 3.13 1.22 7.49
CA MET A 192 3.26 2.64 7.21
C MET A 192 1.87 3.26 7.11
N PRO A 193 1.61 4.41 7.76
CA PRO A 193 0.33 5.08 7.61
C PRO A 193 0.20 5.74 6.23
N VAL A 194 -0.93 5.52 5.55
CA VAL A 194 -1.25 6.10 4.24
C VAL A 194 -2.49 6.97 4.33
N VAL A 195 -2.45 8.17 3.75
CA VAL A 195 -3.59 9.10 3.74
C VAL A 195 -4.35 8.98 2.44
N CYS A 196 -5.43 8.20 2.44
CA CYS A 196 -6.32 8.05 1.31
C CYS A 196 -7.06 9.37 1.03
N GLY A 197 -7.08 9.80 -0.23
CA GLY A 197 -7.69 11.06 -0.66
C GLY A 197 -6.75 12.27 -0.67
N SER A 198 -5.54 12.19 -0.06
CA SER A 198 -4.56 13.30 -0.11
C SER A 198 -3.71 13.27 -1.37
N MET A 199 -3.15 14.43 -1.74
CA MET A 199 -2.01 14.49 -2.64
C MET A 199 -0.80 13.89 -1.97
N ALA A 200 0.02 13.19 -2.75
CA ALA A 200 1.26 12.61 -2.26
C ALA A 200 2.41 12.78 -3.28
N ASP A 201 3.59 13.04 -2.75
CA ASP A 201 4.87 12.94 -3.46
C ASP A 201 5.54 11.65 -3.05
N VAL A 202 5.83 10.79 -4.01
CA VAL A 202 6.48 9.49 -3.82
C VAL A 202 7.84 9.48 -4.50
N SER A 203 8.81 8.87 -3.83
CA SER A 203 10.17 8.72 -4.35
C SER A 203 10.74 7.34 -3.96
N PHE A 204 11.45 6.71 -4.90
CA PHE A 204 12.15 5.44 -4.67
C PHE A 204 13.49 5.43 -5.42
N ASP A 205 14.59 5.15 -4.70
CA ASP A 205 15.96 5.14 -5.26
C ASP A 205 16.55 3.74 -5.49
N GLY A 206 15.71 2.71 -5.39
CA GLY A 206 16.12 1.30 -5.49
C GLY A 206 16.33 0.64 -4.13
N SER A 207 16.35 1.40 -3.04
CA SER A 207 16.50 0.92 -1.67
C SER A 207 15.57 1.62 -0.68
N ASN A 208 15.47 2.95 -0.81
CA ASN A 208 14.71 3.80 0.08
C ASN A 208 13.44 4.29 -0.61
N PHE A 209 12.31 3.96 -0.04
CA PHE A 209 11.00 4.48 -0.41
C PHE A 209 10.67 5.67 0.51
N THR A 210 10.14 6.74 -0.07
CA THR A 210 9.65 7.90 0.68
C THR A 210 8.29 8.31 0.14
N ILE A 211 7.39 8.65 1.04
CA ILE A 211 6.09 9.24 0.72
C ILE A 211 5.87 10.47 1.59
N SER A 212 5.41 11.56 1.00
CA SER A 212 5.04 12.78 1.70
C SER A 212 3.63 13.19 1.30
N TYR A 213 2.84 13.62 2.28
CA TYR A 213 1.44 14.02 2.07
C TYR A 213 1.32 15.54 2.07
N ASP A 214 0.56 16.04 1.10
CA ASP A 214 0.11 17.42 1.04
C ASP A 214 -1.34 17.44 1.56
N ILE A 215 -1.48 17.76 2.83
CA ILE A 215 -2.78 17.86 3.51
C ILE A 215 -3.06 19.35 3.67
N GLU A 216 -3.89 19.90 2.78
CA GLU A 216 -4.41 21.26 2.95
C GLU A 216 -5.16 21.34 4.30
N GLN A 217 -4.78 22.32 5.13
CA GLN A 217 -5.42 22.61 6.41
C GLN A 217 -6.72 23.38 6.20
#